data_2788118782fb88ff7e8acfdf73ffc409
#
_entry.id   2788118782fb88ff7e8acfdf73ffc409
#
_cell.length_a   1.000
_cell.length_b   1.000
_cell.length_c   1.000
_cell.angle_alpha   90.00
_cell.angle_beta   90.00
_cell.angle_gamma   90.00
#
_symmetry.space_group_name_H-M   'P 1'
#
loop_
_entity.id
_entity.type
_entity.pdbx_description
1 polymer ?
#
loop_
_entity_poly.entity_id
_entity_poly.type
_entity_poly.pdbx_seq_one_letter_code
_entity_poly.pdbx_strand_id
1 'polypeptide(L)'
;AGSAPYVPRLFHDVYTGVDVRQKKALSAGELHKLLYEDPKSERLRRTQIIAALMFQFCGMSFADLAHLEKSALDQSVLRYNRIKTKTPMSVEVLDTARGMINQIWSNQEPIPDCPDYLFDILCSNKKRKDERAYREYQSALRNFNNRLKDLARVLRLKSPVSSYTLRH
;
A
#
# COMPACT_ATOMS: atom_id res chain seq x y z
N ALA A 1 -49.83 4.66 -20.48
CA ALA A 1 -48.63 4.87 -19.71
C ALA A 1 -48.29 6.37 -19.83
N GLY A 2 -48.60 7.17 -18.78
CA GLY A 2 -48.26 8.56 -18.70
C GLY A 2 -46.76 8.75 -18.42
N SER A 3 -46.02 9.43 -19.31
CA SER A 3 -44.67 9.85 -19.04
C SER A 3 -44.68 10.93 -17.96
N ALA A 4 -43.84 10.77 -16.94
CA ALA A 4 -43.69 11.80 -15.92
C ALA A 4 -43.18 13.12 -16.58
N PRO A 5 -43.70 14.27 -16.14
CA PRO A 5 -43.27 15.54 -16.73
C PRO A 5 -41.79 15.79 -16.44
N TYR A 6 -41.06 16.24 -17.46
CA TYR A 6 -39.67 16.69 -17.33
C TYR A 6 -39.62 17.92 -16.42
N VAL A 7 -38.94 17.82 -15.28
CA VAL A 7 -38.69 18.95 -14.38
C VAL A 7 -37.23 19.40 -14.57
N PRO A 8 -37.04 20.58 -15.26
CA PRO A 8 -35.67 21.11 -15.41
C PRO A 8 -35.09 21.42 -14.04
N ARG A 9 -33.85 20.97 -13.81
CA ARG A 9 -33.10 21.21 -12.56
C ARG A 9 -33.63 20.49 -11.31
N LEU A 10 -34.28 19.33 -11.48
CA LEU A 10 -34.75 18.53 -10.34
C LEU A 10 -33.68 18.30 -9.25
N PHE A 11 -32.37 18.29 -9.61
CA PHE A 11 -31.25 18.09 -8.72
C PHE A 11 -30.37 19.35 -8.56
N HIS A 12 -30.86 20.55 -8.94
CA HIS A 12 -30.04 21.75 -8.89
C HIS A 12 -29.57 22.11 -7.48
N ASP A 13 -30.39 21.83 -6.47
CA ASP A 13 -30.10 22.15 -5.06
C ASP A 13 -29.73 20.91 -4.24
N VAL A 14 -29.58 19.75 -4.88
CA VAL A 14 -29.09 18.55 -4.22
C VAL A 14 -27.58 18.66 -4.12
N TYR A 15 -27.07 18.96 -2.93
CA TYR A 15 -25.65 18.90 -2.61
C TYR A 15 -25.16 17.45 -2.83
N THR A 16 -24.62 17.20 -4.00
CA THR A 16 -23.98 15.92 -4.33
C THR A 16 -22.59 15.78 -3.71
N GLY A 17 -22.37 16.44 -2.59
CA GLY A 17 -21.24 16.51 -1.68
C GLY A 17 -20.05 15.62 -1.95
N VAL A 18 -19.50 15.68 -3.14
CA VAL A 18 -18.15 15.22 -3.39
C VAL A 18 -17.22 16.33 -2.92
N ASP A 19 -17.00 16.37 -1.63
CA ASP A 19 -15.88 17.11 -1.06
C ASP A 19 -14.63 16.53 -1.73
N VAL A 20 -14.18 17.14 -2.82
CA VAL A 20 -12.94 16.78 -3.48
C VAL A 20 -11.82 17.26 -2.58
N ARG A 21 -11.59 16.48 -1.51
CA ARG A 21 -10.43 16.68 -0.66
C ARG A 21 -9.21 16.62 -1.56
N GLN A 22 -8.56 17.76 -1.75
CA GLN A 22 -7.32 17.81 -2.50
C GLN A 22 -6.40 16.71 -2.00
N LYS A 23 -6.03 15.81 -2.90
CA LYS A 23 -5.08 14.75 -2.58
C LYS A 23 -3.77 15.41 -2.22
N LYS A 24 -3.39 15.36 -0.96
CA LYS A 24 -2.13 15.92 -0.49
C LYS A 24 -1.02 14.96 -0.90
N ALA A 25 -0.39 15.24 -2.02
CA ALA A 25 0.83 14.55 -2.45
C ALA A 25 2.02 15.05 -1.62
N LEU A 26 3.01 14.21 -1.43
CA LEU A 26 4.30 14.63 -0.89
C LEU A 26 5.05 15.46 -1.93
N SER A 27 5.78 16.48 -1.49
CA SER A 27 6.74 17.14 -2.35
C SER A 27 7.87 16.17 -2.73
N ALA A 28 8.55 16.41 -3.85
CA ALA A 28 9.69 15.56 -4.29
C ALA A 28 10.77 15.45 -3.20
N GLY A 29 11.06 16.54 -2.47
CA GLY A 29 12.02 16.53 -1.37
C GLY A 29 11.55 15.71 -0.17
N GLU A 30 10.26 15.76 0.18
CA GLU A 30 9.70 14.93 1.26
C GLU A 30 9.66 13.46 0.88
N LEU A 31 9.32 13.17 -0.37
CA LEU A 31 9.35 11.79 -0.90
C LEU A 31 10.78 11.24 -0.85
N HIS A 32 11.77 11.99 -1.32
CA HIS A 32 13.17 11.59 -1.25
C HIS A 32 13.60 11.28 0.19
N LYS A 33 13.27 12.15 1.15
CA LYS A 33 13.55 11.90 2.56
C LYS A 33 12.87 10.62 3.06
N LEU A 34 11.58 10.47 2.76
CA LEU A 34 10.81 9.30 3.17
C LEU A 34 11.42 8.00 2.66
N LEU A 35 11.93 7.99 1.43
CA LEU A 35 12.42 6.77 0.77
C LEU A 35 13.88 6.45 1.12
N TYR A 36 14.72 7.47 1.37
CA TYR A 36 16.18 7.28 1.38
C TYR A 36 16.90 7.79 2.63
N GLU A 37 16.31 8.69 3.42
CA GLU A 37 16.97 9.20 4.63
C GLU A 37 16.94 8.14 5.75
N ASP A 38 18.05 7.98 6.46
CA ASP A 38 18.17 6.98 7.53
C ASP A 38 17.27 7.29 8.74
N PRO A 39 16.29 6.44 9.07
CA PRO A 39 15.41 6.64 10.22
C PRO A 39 16.09 6.35 11.55
N LYS A 40 17.35 5.86 11.58
CA LYS A 40 18.11 5.47 12.77
C LYS A 40 17.38 4.48 13.70
N SER A 41 16.43 3.76 13.16
CA SER A 41 15.61 2.78 13.88
C SER A 41 15.29 1.61 12.95
N GLU A 42 15.71 0.40 13.30
CA GLU A 42 15.47 -0.80 12.48
C GLU A 42 13.99 -1.08 12.26
N ARG A 43 13.18 -0.84 13.30
CA ARG A 43 11.72 -0.98 13.18
C ARG A 43 11.12 -0.03 12.14
N LEU A 44 11.62 1.21 12.06
CA LEU A 44 11.17 2.20 11.08
C LEU A 44 11.80 1.95 9.72
N ARG A 45 13.01 1.40 9.68
CA ARG A 45 13.70 0.98 8.45
C ARG A 45 12.84 -0.01 7.64
N ARG A 46 12.33 -1.06 8.30
CA ARG A 46 11.43 -2.01 7.62
C ARG A 46 10.19 -1.31 7.06
N THR A 47 9.59 -0.38 7.79
CA THR A 47 8.44 0.39 7.32
C THR A 47 8.80 1.27 6.12
N GLN A 48 9.97 1.90 6.15
CA GLN A 48 10.52 2.69 5.05
C GLN A 48 10.73 1.85 3.80
N ILE A 49 11.32 0.66 3.93
CA ILE A 49 11.53 -0.26 2.81
C ILE A 49 10.19 -0.66 2.19
N ILE A 50 9.19 -1.02 2.98
CA ILE A 50 7.85 -1.34 2.48
C ILE A 50 7.23 -0.14 1.74
N ALA A 51 7.37 1.07 2.28
CA ALA A 51 6.89 2.30 1.63
C ALA A 51 7.61 2.56 0.30
N ALA A 52 8.93 2.36 0.25
CA ALA A 52 9.72 2.51 -0.96
C ALA A 52 9.33 1.49 -2.04
N LEU A 53 9.11 0.23 -1.65
CA LEU A 53 8.64 -0.82 -2.57
C LEU A 53 7.23 -0.51 -3.11
N MET A 54 6.30 -0.03 -2.26
CA MET A 54 4.98 0.41 -2.74
C MET A 54 5.10 1.49 -3.81
N PHE A 55 6.00 2.45 -3.63
CA PHE A 55 6.25 3.52 -4.60
C PHE A 55 6.91 2.98 -5.88
N GLN A 56 7.99 2.21 -5.77
CA GLN A 56 8.71 1.64 -6.92
C GLN A 56 7.84 0.67 -7.73
N PHE A 57 6.88 0.00 -7.10
CA PHE A 57 5.88 -0.83 -7.78
C PHE A 57 4.68 -0.02 -8.30
N CYS A 58 4.96 1.17 -8.84
CA CYS A 58 3.99 2.05 -9.48
C CYS A 58 2.79 2.41 -8.58
N GLY A 59 3.05 2.71 -7.32
CA GLY A 59 2.01 3.06 -6.36
C GLY A 59 1.13 1.87 -5.97
N MET A 60 1.73 0.69 -5.82
CA MET A 60 1.04 -0.52 -5.37
C MET A 60 0.28 -0.27 -4.07
N SER A 61 -0.95 -0.79 -3.97
CA SER A 61 -1.72 -0.68 -2.74
C SER A 61 -1.14 -1.53 -1.62
N PHE A 62 -1.29 -1.12 -0.37
CA PHE A 62 -0.88 -1.94 0.77
C PHE A 62 -1.58 -3.30 0.78
N ALA A 63 -2.84 -3.36 0.32
CA ALA A 63 -3.57 -4.62 0.21
C ALA A 63 -2.90 -5.58 -0.80
N ASP A 64 -2.53 -5.06 -1.98
CA ASP A 64 -1.88 -5.87 -3.00
C ASP A 64 -0.50 -6.34 -2.51
N LEU A 65 0.30 -5.44 -1.91
CA LEU A 65 1.63 -5.76 -1.40
C LEU A 65 1.58 -6.80 -0.26
N ALA A 66 0.66 -6.63 0.70
CA ALA A 66 0.55 -7.53 1.85
C ALA A 66 0.12 -8.97 1.48
N HIS A 67 -0.54 -9.14 0.33
CA HIS A 67 -0.97 -10.46 -0.18
C HIS A 67 -0.13 -10.94 -1.38
N LEU A 68 1.01 -10.32 -1.62
CA LEU A 68 1.88 -10.70 -2.72
C LEU A 68 2.59 -12.01 -2.38
N GLU A 69 2.41 -13.03 -3.21
CA GLU A 69 3.06 -14.33 -3.05
C GLU A 69 4.47 -14.30 -3.63
N LYS A 70 5.40 -15.09 -3.11
CA LYS A 70 6.76 -15.20 -3.65
C LYS A 70 6.78 -15.66 -5.10
N SER A 71 5.83 -16.52 -5.49
CA SER A 71 5.63 -16.98 -6.85
C SER A 71 5.27 -15.86 -7.84
N ALA A 72 4.82 -14.70 -7.35
CA ALA A 72 4.55 -13.53 -8.19
C ALA A 72 5.82 -12.87 -8.72
N LEU A 73 6.97 -13.10 -8.06
CA LEU A 73 8.27 -12.58 -8.47
C LEU A 73 9.00 -13.60 -9.35
N ASP A 74 9.05 -13.31 -10.63
CA ASP A 74 9.77 -14.11 -11.63
C ASP A 74 10.96 -13.30 -12.16
N GLN A 75 12.18 -13.71 -11.80
CA GLN A 75 13.42 -13.00 -12.11
C GLN A 75 13.35 -11.49 -11.79
N SER A 76 13.15 -10.64 -12.80
CA SER A 76 13.07 -9.19 -12.68
C SER A 76 11.66 -8.64 -12.91
N VAL A 77 10.65 -9.49 -12.97
CA VAL A 77 9.27 -9.07 -13.23
C VAL A 77 8.35 -9.57 -12.13
N LEU A 78 7.57 -8.66 -11.59
CA LEU A 78 6.52 -8.94 -10.61
C LEU A 78 5.17 -9.01 -11.32
N ARG A 79 4.53 -10.19 -11.30
CA ARG A 79 3.22 -10.41 -11.93
C ARG A 79 2.17 -10.72 -10.87
N TYR A 80 1.11 -9.93 -10.81
CA TYR A 80 0.03 -10.14 -9.85
C TYR A 80 -1.30 -9.60 -10.37
N ASN A 81 -2.40 -10.02 -9.76
CA ASN A 81 -3.72 -9.45 -10.02
C ASN A 81 -4.10 -8.51 -8.87
N ARG A 82 -4.51 -7.28 -9.19
CA ARG A 82 -5.03 -6.35 -8.18
C ARG A 82 -6.19 -6.96 -7.41
N ILE A 83 -6.16 -6.87 -6.10
CA ILE A 83 -7.20 -7.47 -5.24
C ILE A 83 -8.56 -6.81 -5.51
N LYS A 84 -8.60 -5.48 -5.63
CA LYS A 84 -9.86 -4.73 -5.80
C LYS A 84 -10.47 -4.89 -7.19
N THR A 85 -9.69 -4.78 -8.24
CA THR A 85 -10.19 -4.70 -9.64
C THR A 85 -9.96 -5.97 -10.44
N LYS A 86 -9.18 -6.93 -9.90
CA LYS A 86 -8.73 -8.15 -10.60
C LYS A 86 -7.91 -7.89 -11.88
N THR A 87 -7.50 -6.65 -12.10
CA THR A 87 -6.68 -6.27 -13.23
C THR A 87 -5.30 -6.91 -13.14
N PRO A 88 -4.82 -7.61 -14.18
CA PRO A 88 -3.47 -8.14 -14.20
C PRO A 88 -2.45 -6.99 -14.26
N MET A 89 -1.40 -7.12 -13.48
CA MET A 89 -0.30 -6.16 -13.39
C MET A 89 1.01 -6.88 -13.66
N SER A 90 1.88 -6.21 -14.41
CA SER A 90 3.27 -6.62 -14.62
C SER A 90 4.15 -5.41 -14.34
N VAL A 91 5.07 -5.54 -13.40
CA VAL A 91 5.95 -4.46 -12.96
C VAL A 91 7.38 -4.95 -12.98
N GLU A 92 8.27 -4.17 -13.60
CA GLU A 92 9.71 -4.46 -13.57
C GLU A 92 10.27 -4.21 -12.17
N VAL A 93 11.07 -5.14 -11.69
CA VAL A 93 11.74 -5.07 -10.39
C VAL A 93 13.18 -4.63 -10.60
N LEU A 94 13.42 -3.35 -10.37
CA LEU A 94 14.74 -2.77 -10.46
C LEU A 94 15.71 -3.36 -9.41
N ASP A 95 17.00 -3.30 -9.65
CA ASP A 95 18.02 -3.81 -8.71
C ASP A 95 17.91 -3.21 -7.31
N THR A 96 17.54 -1.94 -7.22
CA THR A 96 17.27 -1.26 -5.94
C THR A 96 16.11 -1.91 -5.17
N ALA A 97 15.01 -2.21 -5.86
CA ALA A 97 13.86 -2.90 -5.26
C ALA A 97 14.23 -4.34 -4.86
N ARG A 98 15.01 -5.02 -5.68
CA ARG A 98 15.52 -6.37 -5.38
C ARG A 98 16.40 -6.37 -4.12
N GLY A 99 17.31 -5.40 -4.00
CA GLY A 99 18.11 -5.23 -2.79
C GLY A 99 17.26 -5.01 -1.54
N MET A 100 16.19 -4.23 -1.64
CA MET A 100 15.22 -4.00 -0.56
C MET A 100 14.44 -5.27 -0.19
N ILE A 101 14.02 -6.06 -1.17
CA ILE A 101 13.36 -7.36 -0.95
C ILE A 101 14.31 -8.30 -0.21
N ASN A 102 15.54 -8.43 -0.68
CA ASN A 102 16.56 -9.30 -0.06
C ASN A 102 16.86 -8.88 1.38
N GLN A 103 16.90 -7.56 1.66
CA GLN A 103 17.10 -7.05 3.02
C GLN A 103 15.94 -7.46 3.95
N ILE A 104 14.71 -7.48 3.46
CA ILE A 104 13.57 -7.98 4.26
C ILE A 104 13.72 -9.48 4.46
N TRP A 105 14.04 -10.26 3.43
CA TRP A 105 14.11 -11.72 3.50
C TRP A 105 15.23 -12.23 4.40
N SER A 106 16.40 -11.58 4.39
CA SER A 106 17.52 -11.98 5.27
C SER A 106 17.19 -11.86 6.75
N ASN A 107 16.17 -11.10 7.11
CA ASN A 107 15.70 -10.87 8.47
C ASN A 107 14.38 -11.58 8.78
N GLN A 108 13.91 -12.48 7.88
CA GLN A 108 12.66 -13.23 8.07
C GLN A 108 12.95 -14.67 8.45
N GLU A 109 12.33 -15.12 9.55
CA GLU A 109 12.23 -16.54 9.85
C GLU A 109 10.93 -17.10 9.25
N PRO A 110 10.96 -18.31 8.64
CA PRO A 110 9.75 -18.94 8.14
C PRO A 110 8.74 -19.13 9.28
N ILE A 111 7.52 -18.64 9.09
CA ILE A 111 6.44 -18.85 10.05
C ILE A 111 5.69 -20.12 9.63
N PRO A 112 5.65 -21.18 10.45
CA PRO A 112 4.89 -22.40 10.13
C PRO A 112 3.42 -22.06 9.83
N ASP A 113 2.83 -22.79 8.87
CA ASP A 113 1.42 -22.68 8.48
C ASP A 113 1.00 -21.32 7.87
N CYS A 114 1.93 -20.37 7.68
CA CYS A 114 1.66 -19.15 6.96
C CYS A 114 1.74 -19.36 5.43
N PRO A 115 0.91 -18.69 4.64
CA PRO A 115 1.05 -18.66 3.19
C PRO A 115 2.43 -18.13 2.76
N ASP A 116 2.92 -18.59 1.63
CA ASP A 116 4.22 -18.17 1.09
C ASP A 116 4.16 -16.75 0.49
N TYR A 117 3.85 -15.77 1.33
CA TYR A 117 3.84 -14.37 0.95
C TYR A 117 5.26 -13.82 0.78
N LEU A 118 5.40 -12.88 -0.15
CA LEU A 118 6.66 -12.17 -0.41
C LEU A 118 7.14 -11.41 0.82
N PHE A 119 6.20 -10.89 1.60
CA PHE A 119 6.43 -10.19 2.87
C PHE A 119 5.56 -10.81 3.96
N ASP A 120 6.12 -11.06 5.13
CA ASP A 120 5.42 -11.63 6.30
C ASP A 120 4.59 -10.55 7.03
N ILE A 121 3.67 -9.94 6.30
CA ILE A 121 2.73 -8.94 6.82
C ILE A 121 1.47 -9.61 7.34
N LEU A 122 1.05 -10.68 6.67
CA LEU A 122 -0.17 -11.45 6.96
C LEU A 122 0.15 -12.93 7.03
N CYS A 123 -0.57 -13.65 7.91
CA CYS A 123 -0.55 -15.11 7.99
C CYS A 123 -1.84 -15.76 7.48
N SER A 124 -2.94 -15.01 7.39
CA SER A 124 -4.19 -15.55 6.84
C SER A 124 -4.11 -15.74 5.34
N ASN A 125 -4.60 -16.89 4.85
CA ASN A 125 -4.62 -17.17 3.44
C ASN A 125 -5.53 -16.17 2.70
N LYS A 126 -5.06 -15.65 1.57
CA LYS A 126 -5.77 -14.72 0.67
C LYS A 126 -7.16 -15.22 0.23
N LYS A 127 -7.33 -16.54 0.14
CA LYS A 127 -8.60 -17.18 -0.21
C LYS A 127 -9.59 -17.20 0.95
N ARG A 128 -9.14 -17.04 2.18
CA ARG A 128 -10.01 -16.92 3.35
C ARG A 128 -10.64 -15.53 3.38
N LYS A 129 -11.92 -15.49 3.15
CA LYS A 129 -12.76 -14.28 3.27
C LYS A 129 -13.48 -14.25 4.62
N ASP A 130 -12.88 -14.81 5.66
CA ASP A 130 -13.44 -14.82 7.00
C ASP A 130 -13.13 -13.52 7.77
N GLU A 131 -13.85 -13.32 8.84
CA GLU A 131 -13.71 -12.13 9.68
C GLU A 131 -12.29 -12.04 10.31
N ARG A 132 -11.67 -13.18 10.60
CA ARG A 132 -10.32 -13.22 11.17
C ARG A 132 -9.29 -12.66 10.20
N ALA A 133 -9.32 -13.08 8.92
CA ALA A 133 -8.43 -12.56 7.89
C ALA A 133 -8.65 -11.07 7.65
N TYR A 134 -9.92 -10.61 7.70
CA TYR A 134 -10.24 -9.20 7.58
C TYR A 134 -9.67 -8.39 8.75
N ARG A 135 -9.85 -8.84 9.98
CA ARG A 135 -9.32 -8.17 11.18
C ARG A 135 -7.79 -8.12 11.19
N GLU A 136 -7.13 -9.20 10.77
CA GLU A 136 -5.68 -9.24 10.63
C GLU A 136 -5.19 -8.18 9.64
N TYR A 137 -5.78 -8.11 8.45
CA TYR A 137 -5.46 -7.10 7.46
C TYR A 137 -5.68 -5.67 7.99
N GLN A 138 -6.81 -5.41 8.64
CA GLN A 138 -7.10 -4.09 9.20
C GLN A 138 -6.09 -3.70 10.29
N SER A 139 -5.69 -4.64 11.12
CA SER A 139 -4.65 -4.44 12.13
C SER A 139 -3.29 -4.14 11.49
N ALA A 140 -2.89 -4.92 10.49
CA ALA A 140 -1.65 -4.72 9.74
C ALA A 140 -1.61 -3.34 9.07
N LEU A 141 -2.68 -2.94 8.39
CA LEU A 141 -2.80 -1.63 7.76
C LEU A 141 -2.72 -0.47 8.77
N ARG A 142 -3.42 -0.61 9.91
CA ARG A 142 -3.37 0.38 11.00
C ARG A 142 -1.96 0.52 11.54
N ASN A 143 -1.31 -0.60 11.83
CA ASN A 143 0.06 -0.63 12.34
C ASN A 143 1.04 -0.01 11.34
N PHE A 144 0.92 -0.33 10.07
CA PHE A 144 1.74 0.27 9.02
C PHE A 144 1.56 1.79 8.94
N ASN A 145 0.32 2.28 8.92
CA ASN A 145 0.04 3.72 8.88
C ASN A 145 0.54 4.45 10.15
N ASN A 146 0.45 3.83 11.33
CA ASN A 146 1.00 4.41 12.56
C ASN A 146 2.53 4.51 12.48
N ARG A 147 3.21 3.46 12.01
CA ARG A 147 4.67 3.49 11.80
C ARG A 147 5.08 4.50 10.73
N LEU A 148 4.29 4.70 9.68
CA LEU A 148 4.53 5.76 8.69
C LEU A 148 4.45 7.15 9.30
N LYS A 149 3.50 7.39 10.23
CA LYS A 149 3.42 8.65 10.98
C LYS A 149 4.65 8.85 11.87
N ASP A 150 5.12 7.80 12.54
CA ASP A 150 6.33 7.86 13.36
C ASP A 150 7.57 8.13 12.49
N LEU A 151 7.68 7.46 11.34
CA LEU A 151 8.72 7.71 10.36
C LEU A 151 8.71 9.16 9.86
N ALA A 152 7.54 9.68 9.49
CA ALA A 152 7.38 11.07 9.06
C ALA A 152 7.82 12.06 10.15
N ARG A 153 7.52 11.77 11.42
CA ARG A 153 7.94 12.59 12.56
C ARG A 153 9.46 12.58 12.74
N VAL A 154 10.09 11.40 12.68
CA VAL A 154 11.56 11.26 12.79
C VAL A 154 12.27 11.99 11.66
N LEU A 155 11.77 11.86 10.43
CA LEU A 155 12.31 12.51 9.24
C LEU A 155 11.88 13.99 9.09
N ARG A 156 11.11 14.52 10.04
CA ARG A 156 10.63 15.92 10.07
C ARG A 156 9.89 16.31 8.77
N LEU A 157 9.04 15.41 8.26
CA LEU A 157 8.18 15.72 7.13
C LEU A 157 7.03 16.65 7.58
N LYS A 158 6.68 17.61 6.73
CA LYS A 158 5.58 18.57 7.00
C LYS A 158 4.22 17.99 6.61
N SER A 159 4.20 17.15 5.60
CA SER A 159 2.98 16.55 5.05
C SER A 159 2.60 15.27 5.79
N PRO A 160 1.30 15.01 6.00
CA PRO A 160 0.85 13.76 6.59
C PRO A 160 1.12 12.59 5.64
N VAL A 161 1.69 11.51 6.16
CA VAL A 161 2.02 10.30 5.39
C VAL A 161 1.12 9.15 5.76
N SER A 162 0.65 8.43 4.76
CA SER A 162 -0.14 7.20 4.89
C SER A 162 0.14 6.27 3.70
N SER A 163 -0.29 5.03 3.79
CA SER A 163 -0.23 4.09 2.66
C SER A 163 -0.96 4.60 1.41
N TYR A 164 -1.94 5.48 1.57
CA TYR A 164 -2.64 6.11 0.45
C TYR A 164 -1.79 7.20 -0.21
N THR A 165 -1.05 7.99 0.57
CA THR A 165 -0.18 9.08 0.07
C THR A 165 0.92 8.55 -0.85
N LEU A 166 1.41 7.32 -0.60
CA LEU A 166 2.45 6.67 -1.40
C LEU A 166 2.01 6.28 -2.82
N ARG A 167 0.72 6.42 -3.15
CA ARG A 167 0.14 6.06 -4.44
C ARG A 167 -0.06 7.25 -5.38
N HIS A 168 0.22 8.44 -4.92
CA HIS A 168 -0.01 9.72 -5.61
C HIS A 168 1.25 10.61 -5.49
#